data_b58697b04a9eb4121ff7d506a8aa0456
#
_entry.id   b58697b04a9eb4121ff7d506a8aa0456
#
_cell.length_a   1.000
_cell.length_b   1.000
_cell.length_c   1.000
_cell.angle_alpha   90.00
_cell.angle_beta   90.00
_cell.angle_gamma   90.00
#
_symmetry.space_group_name_H-M   'P 1'
#
loop_
_entity.id
_entity.type
_entity.pdbx_description
1 polymer ?
#
loop_
_entity_poly.entity_id
_entity_poly.type
_entity_poly.pdbx_seq_one_letter_code
_entity_poly.pdbx_strand_id
1 'polypeptide(L)'
;MINKVLIQLKKYGITLPTIFNDEADLRKLVDQAGERSIIADSQREMIQSVLDLGETLVRELMVPRTDIVWIEGNRTLRQGLSLALRSGFTRIPVIAENLDDIIGIAYVKDLARRVHEHHDSEQSESVAEHLRPATFVPENKTAAD
;
A
#
# COMPACT_ATOMS: atom_id res chain seq x y z
N MET A 1 29.25 31.40 18.78
CA MET A 1 29.37 32.63 17.98
C MET A 1 28.22 32.76 16.96
N ILE A 2 27.80 31.72 16.32
CA ILE A 2 26.71 31.68 15.30
C ILE A 2 25.35 32.14 15.85
N ASN A 3 24.97 31.76 17.06
CA ASN A 3 23.66 32.13 17.64
C ASN A 3 23.47 33.64 17.88
N LYS A 4 24.53 34.43 18.15
CA LYS A 4 24.40 35.89 18.30
C LYS A 4 24.16 36.61 16.97
N VAL A 5 24.71 36.11 15.88
CA VAL A 5 24.48 36.64 14.53
C VAL A 5 23.06 36.35 14.07
N LEU A 6 22.52 35.15 14.34
CA LEU A 6 21.14 34.78 14.05
C LEU A 6 20.10 35.66 14.75
N ILE A 7 20.34 36.01 16.03
CA ILE A 7 19.46 36.89 16.80
C ILE A 7 19.47 38.32 16.24
N GLN A 8 20.63 38.84 15.80
CA GLN A 8 20.69 40.15 15.18
C GLN A 8 20.01 40.21 13.82
N LEU A 9 20.18 39.18 12.98
CA LEU A 9 19.52 39.13 11.66
C LEU A 9 18.00 39.12 11.74
N LYS A 10 17.43 38.41 12.74
CA LYS A 10 15.98 38.47 13.03
C LYS A 10 15.48 39.88 13.37
N LYS A 11 16.31 40.68 14.04
CA LYS A 11 15.97 42.06 14.43
C LYS A 11 15.86 43.00 13.20
N TYR A 12 16.50 42.67 12.10
CA TYR A 12 16.44 43.42 10.83
C TYR A 12 15.50 42.81 9.81
N GLY A 13 14.62 41.88 10.23
CA GLY A 13 13.64 41.25 9.35
C GLY A 13 14.26 40.29 8.30
N ILE A 14 15.54 39.97 8.44
CA ILE A 14 16.22 39.01 7.56
C ILE A 14 15.93 37.62 8.13
N THR A 15 14.99 36.91 7.53
CA THR A 15 14.80 35.45 7.74
C THR A 15 15.79 34.70 6.87
N LEU A 16 16.75 34.03 7.51
CA LEU A 16 17.58 33.06 6.80
C LEU A 16 16.66 31.94 6.28
N PRO A 17 16.96 31.34 5.11
CA PRO A 17 16.21 30.19 4.66
C PRO A 17 16.22 29.15 5.78
N THR A 18 15.05 28.63 6.11
CA THR A 18 14.88 27.62 7.15
C THR A 18 15.73 26.42 6.76
N ILE A 19 16.77 26.13 7.54
CA ILE A 19 17.54 24.89 7.37
C ILE A 19 16.62 23.80 7.91
N PHE A 20 16.10 22.97 7.03
CA PHE A 20 15.33 21.79 7.40
C PHE A 20 16.32 20.78 7.97
N ASN A 21 16.15 20.40 9.23
CA ASN A 21 17.01 19.45 9.88
C ASN A 21 16.32 18.08 10.01
N ASP A 22 15.01 18.07 9.97
CA ASP A 22 14.20 16.86 10.13
C ASP A 22 12.83 16.99 9.42
N GLU A 23 12.09 15.89 9.41
CA GLU A 23 10.75 15.82 8.83
C GLU A 23 9.74 16.72 9.58
N ALA A 24 9.93 16.91 10.89
CA ALA A 24 9.05 17.77 11.67
C ALA A 24 9.12 19.23 11.22
N ASP A 25 10.29 19.69 10.78
CA ASP A 25 10.44 21.04 10.21
C ASP A 25 9.74 21.15 8.85
N LEU A 26 9.77 20.09 8.03
CA LEU A 26 9.02 20.03 6.78
C LEU A 26 7.50 20.06 7.02
N ARG A 27 6.99 19.29 7.98
CA ARG A 27 5.58 19.28 8.36
C ARG A 27 5.11 20.67 8.79
N LYS A 28 5.88 21.37 9.64
CA LYS A 28 5.58 22.76 10.05
C LYS A 28 5.53 23.73 8.87
N LEU A 29 6.42 23.57 7.88
CA LEU A 29 6.39 24.41 6.69
C LEU A 29 5.12 24.19 5.87
N VAL A 30 4.72 22.95 5.70
CA VAL A 30 3.49 22.57 4.99
C VAL A 30 2.27 23.17 5.69
N ASP A 31 2.20 23.10 7.03
CA ASP A 31 1.13 23.70 7.82
C ASP A 31 1.09 25.23 7.65
N GLN A 32 2.24 25.90 7.75
CA GLN A 32 2.33 27.35 7.53
C GLN A 32 1.93 27.76 6.10
N ALA A 33 2.24 26.94 5.10
CA ALA A 33 1.82 27.18 3.73
C ALA A 33 0.30 27.07 3.57
N GLY A 34 -0.33 26.14 4.27
CA GLY A 34 -1.79 26.00 4.34
C GLY A 34 -2.44 27.21 5.03
N GLU A 35 -1.95 27.59 6.22
CA GLU A 35 -2.45 28.75 6.98
C GLU A 35 -2.39 30.07 6.19
N ARG A 36 -1.37 30.22 5.34
CA ARG A 36 -1.20 31.39 4.45
C ARG A 36 -1.94 31.26 3.13
N SER A 37 -2.71 30.19 2.93
CA SER A 37 -3.43 29.90 1.67
C SER A 37 -2.51 29.82 0.43
N ILE A 38 -1.22 29.48 0.62
CA ILE A 38 -0.26 29.24 -0.46
C ILE A 38 -0.58 27.89 -1.14
N ILE A 39 -1.05 26.93 -0.34
CA ILE A 39 -1.56 25.64 -0.79
C ILE A 39 -2.98 25.45 -0.27
N ALA A 40 -3.81 24.71 -1.00
CA ALA A 40 -5.16 24.36 -0.55
C ALA A 40 -5.10 23.32 0.59
N ASP A 41 -6.15 23.27 1.43
CA ASP A 41 -6.23 22.29 2.54
C ASP A 41 -6.10 20.85 2.04
N SER A 42 -6.73 20.52 0.91
CA SER A 42 -6.59 19.18 0.30
C SER A 42 -5.15 18.83 -0.13
N GLN A 43 -4.39 19.84 -0.58
CA GLN A 43 -2.97 19.64 -0.91
C GLN A 43 -2.13 19.43 0.34
N ARG A 44 -2.41 20.18 1.41
CA ARG A 44 -1.76 20.01 2.71
C ARG A 44 -2.00 18.60 3.26
N GLU A 45 -3.25 18.14 3.30
CA GLU A 45 -3.62 16.80 3.74
C GLU A 45 -2.94 15.70 2.92
N MET A 46 -2.86 15.89 1.60
CA MET A 46 -2.18 14.93 0.72
C MET A 46 -0.68 14.83 1.03
N ILE A 47 0.00 15.96 1.24
CA ILE A 47 1.43 15.97 1.58
C ILE A 47 1.65 15.31 2.94
N GLN A 48 0.83 15.60 3.95
CA GLN A 48 0.91 14.96 5.26
C GLN A 48 0.70 13.45 5.16
N SER A 49 -0.29 12.99 4.39
CA SER A 49 -0.54 11.55 4.17
C SER A 49 0.64 10.83 3.52
N VAL A 50 1.35 11.50 2.61
CA VAL A 50 2.57 10.93 1.99
C VAL A 50 3.70 10.80 3.02
N LEU A 51 3.87 11.78 3.91
CA LEU A 51 4.86 11.71 4.98
C LEU A 51 4.51 10.60 5.98
N ASP A 52 3.24 10.49 6.38
CA ASP A 52 2.75 9.45 7.29
C ASP A 52 2.98 8.04 6.73
N LEU A 53 2.79 7.86 5.40
CA LEU A 53 3.05 6.58 4.75
C LEU A 53 4.49 6.12 4.91
N GLY A 54 5.45 7.05 4.93
CA GLY A 54 6.87 6.75 5.16
C GLY A 54 7.15 6.12 6.52
N GLU A 55 6.35 6.43 7.54
CA GLU A 55 6.48 5.90 8.90
C GLU A 55 5.55 4.71 9.17
N THR A 56 4.51 4.51 8.35
CA THR A 56 3.52 3.45 8.53
C THR A 56 4.15 2.07 8.37
N LEU A 57 3.98 1.19 9.35
CA LEU A 57 4.48 -0.17 9.29
C LEU A 57 3.50 -1.10 8.56
N VAL A 58 4.04 -2.11 7.90
CA VAL A 58 3.23 -3.13 7.19
C VAL A 58 2.16 -3.73 8.10
N ARG A 59 2.48 -4.04 9.37
CA ARG A 59 1.53 -4.59 10.35
C ARG A 59 0.30 -3.70 10.59
N GLU A 60 0.40 -2.40 10.38
CA GLU A 60 -0.72 -1.46 10.58
C GLU A 60 -1.70 -1.49 9.41
N LEU A 61 -1.25 -2.00 8.26
CA LEU A 61 -2.06 -2.16 7.04
C LEU A 61 -2.54 -3.60 6.82
N MET A 62 -2.04 -4.56 7.61
CA MET A 62 -2.39 -5.97 7.44
C MET A 62 -3.84 -6.23 7.79
N VAL A 63 -4.49 -7.06 6.97
CA VAL A 63 -5.81 -7.62 7.28
C VAL A 63 -5.62 -8.76 8.29
N PRO A 64 -6.45 -8.86 9.36
CA PRO A 64 -6.43 -9.98 10.29
C PRO A 64 -6.53 -11.32 9.55
N ARG A 65 -5.79 -12.33 10.00
CA ARG A 65 -5.75 -13.67 9.38
C ARG A 65 -7.13 -14.28 9.20
N THR A 66 -8.04 -14.05 10.16
CA THR A 66 -9.43 -14.54 10.15
C THR A 66 -10.27 -13.93 9.04
N ASP A 67 -9.90 -12.77 8.55
CA ASP A 67 -10.66 -11.98 7.57
C ASP A 67 -10.10 -12.13 6.14
N ILE A 68 -9.00 -12.88 6.00
CA ILE A 68 -8.39 -13.13 4.69
C ILE A 68 -9.31 -14.06 3.88
N VAL A 69 -9.73 -13.61 2.72
CA VAL A 69 -10.39 -14.45 1.72
C VAL A 69 -9.33 -15.16 0.88
N TRP A 70 -9.37 -16.48 0.88
CA TRP A 70 -8.39 -17.33 0.20
C TRP A 70 -9.08 -18.49 -0.55
N ILE A 71 -8.32 -19.19 -1.38
CA ILE A 71 -8.79 -20.38 -2.12
C ILE A 71 -7.72 -21.47 -2.14
N GLU A 72 -8.12 -22.72 -2.13
CA GLU A 72 -7.23 -23.88 -2.34
C GLU A 72 -6.78 -23.94 -3.81
N GLY A 73 -5.50 -24.29 -4.04
CA GLY A 73 -4.94 -24.35 -5.38
C GLY A 73 -5.59 -25.38 -6.30
N ASN A 74 -6.14 -26.46 -5.74
CA ASN A 74 -6.82 -27.53 -6.48
C ASN A 74 -8.25 -27.18 -6.95
N ARG A 75 -8.75 -26.01 -6.60
CA ARG A 75 -10.07 -25.52 -7.06
C ARG A 75 -10.01 -25.14 -8.53
N THR A 76 -11.14 -25.33 -9.22
CA THR A 76 -11.27 -24.98 -10.65
C THR A 76 -11.27 -23.45 -10.87
N LEU A 77 -10.96 -23.00 -12.09
CA LEU A 77 -11.03 -21.58 -12.46
C LEU A 77 -12.43 -21.02 -12.21
N ARG A 78 -13.50 -21.79 -12.47
CA ARG A 78 -14.89 -21.43 -12.18
C ARG A 78 -15.10 -21.12 -10.69
N GLN A 79 -14.56 -21.95 -9.80
CA GLN A 79 -14.69 -21.74 -8.36
C GLN A 79 -13.92 -20.49 -7.92
N GLY A 80 -12.72 -20.25 -8.48
CA GLY A 80 -11.94 -19.04 -8.25
C GLY A 80 -12.67 -17.77 -8.67
N LEU A 81 -13.21 -17.75 -9.87
CA LEU A 81 -14.02 -16.63 -10.38
C LEU A 81 -15.30 -16.41 -9.55
N SER A 82 -15.98 -17.49 -9.18
CA SER A 82 -17.17 -17.41 -8.33
C SER A 82 -16.86 -16.83 -6.95
N LEU A 83 -15.73 -17.21 -6.33
CA LEU A 83 -15.27 -16.63 -5.07
C LEU A 83 -14.97 -15.14 -5.21
N ALA A 84 -14.24 -14.75 -6.27
CA ALA A 84 -13.90 -13.37 -6.55
C ALA A 84 -15.14 -12.48 -6.71
N LEU A 85 -16.13 -12.94 -7.45
CA LEU A 85 -17.39 -12.21 -7.66
C LEU A 85 -18.19 -12.03 -6.34
N ARG A 86 -18.19 -13.03 -5.47
CA ARG A 86 -18.90 -12.93 -4.19
C ARG A 86 -18.17 -12.09 -3.15
N SER A 87 -16.83 -12.15 -3.13
CA SER A 87 -16.01 -11.42 -2.15
C SER A 87 -15.70 -9.99 -2.58
N GLY A 88 -15.78 -9.69 -3.87
CA GLY A 88 -15.38 -8.41 -4.44
C GLY A 88 -13.84 -8.22 -4.58
N PHE A 89 -13.05 -9.21 -4.20
CA PHE A 89 -11.59 -9.13 -4.30
C PHE A 89 -11.08 -9.53 -5.68
N THR A 90 -10.12 -8.76 -6.19
CA THR A 90 -9.49 -8.99 -7.50
C THR A 90 -8.18 -9.77 -7.41
N ARG A 91 -7.64 -9.94 -6.20
CA ARG A 91 -6.43 -10.69 -5.89
C ARG A 91 -6.72 -11.57 -4.68
N ILE A 92 -6.58 -12.88 -4.85
CA ILE A 92 -6.95 -13.86 -3.83
C ILE A 92 -5.72 -14.72 -3.55
N PRO A 93 -5.25 -14.77 -2.31
CA PRO A 93 -4.21 -15.72 -1.89
C PRO A 93 -4.65 -17.16 -2.17
N VAL A 94 -3.71 -17.96 -2.68
CA VAL A 94 -3.94 -19.37 -2.96
C VAL A 94 -3.05 -20.19 -2.05
N ILE A 95 -3.66 -21.16 -1.38
CA ILE A 95 -3.00 -22.03 -0.42
C ILE A 95 -2.87 -23.45 -0.97
N ALA A 96 -1.88 -24.21 -0.46
CA ALA A 96 -1.80 -25.64 -0.66
C ALA A 96 -2.66 -26.38 0.39
N GLU A 97 -2.15 -26.53 1.61
CA GLU A 97 -2.83 -27.27 2.67
C GLU A 97 -3.50 -26.36 3.71
N ASN A 98 -2.90 -25.23 4.03
CA ASN A 98 -3.37 -24.30 5.03
C ASN A 98 -2.90 -22.85 4.76
N LEU A 99 -3.36 -21.88 5.56
CA LEU A 99 -3.04 -20.47 5.41
C LEU A 99 -1.55 -20.11 5.65
N ASP A 100 -0.74 -21.02 6.17
CA ASP A 100 0.70 -20.81 6.30
C ASP A 100 1.45 -21.22 5.03
N ASP A 101 0.76 -21.94 4.14
CA ASP A 101 1.33 -22.48 2.89
C ASP A 101 0.73 -21.74 1.67
N ILE A 102 1.09 -20.48 1.53
CA ILE A 102 0.68 -19.65 0.39
C ILE A 102 1.55 -19.98 -0.82
N ILE A 103 0.96 -20.58 -1.84
CA ILE A 103 1.64 -20.95 -3.09
C ILE A 103 1.64 -19.85 -4.15
N GLY A 104 0.84 -18.81 -3.99
CA GLY A 104 0.80 -17.67 -4.90
C GLY A 104 -0.47 -16.85 -4.77
N ILE A 105 -0.64 -15.92 -5.70
CA ILE A 105 -1.81 -15.03 -5.78
C ILE A 105 -2.57 -15.27 -7.09
N ALA A 106 -3.84 -15.59 -7.01
CA ALA A 106 -4.74 -15.64 -8.14
C ALA A 106 -5.24 -14.22 -8.48
N TYR A 107 -4.98 -13.80 -9.71
CA TYR A 107 -5.53 -12.54 -10.24
C TYR A 107 -6.77 -12.84 -11.06
N VAL A 108 -7.90 -12.31 -10.65
CA VAL A 108 -9.22 -12.56 -11.28
C VAL A 108 -9.19 -12.27 -12.77
N LYS A 109 -8.51 -11.21 -13.20
CA LYS A 109 -8.39 -10.89 -14.63
C LYS A 109 -7.61 -11.93 -15.45
N ASP A 110 -6.65 -12.61 -14.82
CA ASP A 110 -5.86 -13.64 -15.51
C ASP A 110 -6.69 -14.93 -15.63
N LEU A 111 -7.42 -15.31 -14.56
CA LEU A 111 -8.38 -16.42 -14.59
C LEU A 111 -9.49 -16.16 -15.64
N ALA A 112 -10.07 -14.96 -15.64
CA ALA A 112 -11.12 -14.58 -16.58
C ALA A 112 -10.62 -14.58 -18.03
N ARG A 113 -9.39 -14.10 -18.28
CA ARG A 113 -8.78 -14.16 -19.60
C ARG A 113 -8.62 -15.60 -20.06
N ARG A 114 -8.10 -16.48 -19.20
CA ARG A 114 -7.91 -17.90 -19.53
C ARG A 114 -9.21 -18.58 -19.93
N VAL A 115 -10.28 -18.36 -19.14
CA VAL A 115 -11.60 -18.91 -19.43
C VAL A 115 -12.18 -18.32 -20.71
N HIS A 116 -11.95 -17.03 -21.00
CA HIS A 116 -12.39 -16.41 -22.24
C HIS A 116 -11.73 -16.98 -23.50
N GLU A 117 -10.42 -17.22 -23.42
CA GLU A 117 -9.62 -17.77 -24.51
C GLU A 117 -9.90 -19.27 -24.73
N HIS A 118 -10.19 -20.01 -23.66
CA HIS A 118 -10.38 -21.45 -23.64
C HIS A 118 -11.56 -21.81 -22.71
N HIS A 119 -12.77 -21.86 -23.24
CA HIS A 119 -14.00 -22.12 -22.46
C HIS A 119 -13.97 -23.42 -21.66
N ASP A 120 -13.32 -24.47 -22.18
CA ASP A 120 -13.22 -25.75 -21.45
C ASP A 120 -12.32 -25.66 -20.23
N SER A 121 -11.42 -24.67 -20.13
CA SER A 121 -10.53 -24.47 -18.99
C SER A 121 -11.25 -24.13 -17.69
N GLU A 122 -12.47 -23.60 -17.77
CA GLU A 122 -13.25 -23.19 -16.61
C GLU A 122 -13.42 -24.31 -15.58
N GLN A 123 -13.60 -25.55 -16.04
CA GLN A 123 -13.82 -26.73 -15.20
C GLN A 123 -12.64 -27.71 -15.20
N SER A 124 -11.77 -27.66 -16.19
CA SER A 124 -10.68 -28.63 -16.38
C SER A 124 -9.35 -28.18 -15.77
N GLU A 125 -9.12 -26.86 -15.65
CA GLU A 125 -7.88 -26.32 -15.11
C GLU A 125 -8.06 -25.87 -13.65
N SER A 126 -6.98 -26.00 -12.89
CA SER A 126 -6.92 -25.58 -11.50
C SER A 126 -6.43 -24.14 -11.35
N VAL A 127 -6.80 -23.48 -10.24
CA VAL A 127 -6.31 -22.14 -9.92
C VAL A 127 -4.79 -22.13 -9.77
N ALA A 128 -4.20 -23.23 -9.25
CA ALA A 128 -2.76 -23.35 -9.06
C ALA A 128 -1.94 -23.21 -10.35
N GLU A 129 -2.53 -23.50 -11.51
CA GLU A 129 -1.86 -23.40 -12.80
C GLU A 129 -1.70 -21.95 -13.30
N HIS A 130 -2.39 -20.98 -12.67
CA HIS A 130 -2.50 -19.60 -13.14
C HIS A 130 -2.16 -18.57 -12.06
N LEU A 131 -1.12 -18.86 -11.27
CA LEU A 131 -0.71 -18.00 -10.15
C LEU A 131 0.34 -16.98 -10.56
N ARG A 132 0.34 -15.87 -9.85
CA ARG A 132 1.49 -14.97 -9.77
C ARG A 132 2.24 -15.24 -8.47
N PRO A 133 3.57 -15.04 -8.44
CA PRO A 133 4.35 -15.19 -7.21
C PRO A 133 3.81 -14.28 -6.11
N ALA A 134 3.72 -14.80 -4.89
CA ALA A 134 3.47 -14.01 -3.70
C ALA A 134 4.76 -13.32 -3.24
N THR A 135 4.68 -12.05 -2.86
CA THR A 135 5.77 -11.34 -2.20
C THR A 135 5.51 -11.34 -0.71
N PHE A 136 6.47 -11.85 0.06
CA PHE A 136 6.41 -11.85 1.52
C PHE A 136 7.23 -10.68 2.05
N VAL A 137 6.63 -9.92 2.97
CA VAL A 137 7.23 -8.72 3.56
C VAL A 137 7.21 -8.87 5.08
N PRO A 138 8.30 -8.54 5.80
CA PRO A 138 8.28 -8.50 7.24
C PRO A 138 7.27 -7.48 7.77
N GLU A 139 6.55 -7.83 8.83
CA GLU A 139 5.51 -6.96 9.42
C GLU A 139 6.05 -5.64 10.00
N ASN A 140 7.32 -5.62 10.36
CA ASN A 140 8.02 -4.45 10.91
C ASN A 140 8.70 -3.57 9.84
N LYS A 141 8.52 -3.89 8.56
CA LYS A 141 9.00 -3.05 7.46
C LYS A 141 8.07 -1.86 7.27
N THR A 142 8.60 -0.72 6.79
CA THR A 142 7.75 0.42 6.42
C THR A 142 6.97 0.12 5.13
N ALA A 143 5.78 0.68 5.03
CA ALA A 143 4.90 0.46 3.87
C ALA A 143 5.41 1.14 2.59
N ALA A 144 6.32 2.12 2.73
CA ALA A 144 6.92 2.85 1.62
C ALA A 144 8.10 2.11 0.97
N ASP A 145 8.72 1.14 1.66
CA ASP A 145 9.85 0.31 1.18
C ASP A 145 9.40 -0.90 0.36
#